data_e1a42a93e63c79aaf381d6330300dab2
#
_entry.id   e1a42a93e63c79aaf381d6330300dab2
#
_cell.length_a   1.000
_cell.length_b   1.000
_cell.length_c   1.000
_cell.angle_alpha   90.00
_cell.angle_beta   90.00
_cell.angle_gamma   90.00
#
_symmetry.space_group_name_H-M   'P 1'
#
loop_
_entity.id
_entity.type
_entity.pdbx_description
1 polymer ?
#
loop_
_entity_poly.entity_id
_entity_poly.type
_entity_poly.pdbx_seq_one_letter_code
_entity_poly.pdbx_strand_id
1 'polypeptide(L)'
;NSTVNHVYLDKKKSLVKRESTNAVDDVTSTSVTGSTLSGKSVMITSAQDVTGQSAQIMGENAVSVTAGGKVELGADKAITDGSSAYRHKKSGLLGGAGIGFTIGKEKHNIDEANHEEATVRNTIASTKGTVNIKANDTVHLTSADIVVKEGAVLDGSAVTLDGNVDHNHMTHDERYKKTGLTVSLGGAIANTLTNTTRTIKEAGGRDDKRLAALELNEARKQLQDGYEAVDAALHGEKIRDAVTGKVDKVDGKAKRGAKNIDDAINLSVSIGSTSRKQGQVVDTNTYQGGTLVSDSEVQIKARDAQKTGISLTGETVEAKKLVLDSASDINLEAGKNTVDVNNTYKSSGWSVGAGISLTGGGLLDINASGYIDKQNGATHQEGYIPTKIKAAELVQLKAKRDTNIIGSTVSGKKVEVDTGRDLHIQ
;
A
#
# COMPACT_ATOMS: atom_id res chain seq x y z
N ASN A 1 12.80 -3.66 23.39
CA ASN A 1 11.48 -3.09 23.11
C ASN A 1 11.52 -1.58 23.25
N SER A 2 10.96 -0.89 22.32
CA SER A 2 10.76 0.57 22.35
C SER A 2 9.28 0.86 22.15
N THR A 3 8.72 1.75 22.94
CA THR A 3 7.34 2.20 22.78
C THR A 3 7.34 3.72 22.68
N VAL A 4 6.68 4.24 21.66
CA VAL A 4 6.48 5.67 21.43
C VAL A 4 4.98 5.94 21.42
N ASN A 5 4.55 6.89 22.25
CA ASN A 5 3.15 7.31 22.32
C ASN A 5 3.07 8.81 22.04
N HIS A 6 2.25 9.19 21.07
CA HIS A 6 1.96 10.57 20.72
C HIS A 6 0.48 10.87 20.93
N VAL A 7 0.17 11.88 21.74
CA VAL A 7 -1.21 12.33 21.97
C VAL A 7 -1.34 13.78 21.55
N TYR A 8 -2.27 14.07 20.67
CA TYR A 8 -2.63 15.41 20.24
C TYR A 8 -4.09 15.70 20.59
N LEU A 9 -4.32 16.80 21.30
CA LEU A 9 -5.66 17.27 21.67
C LEU A 9 -5.82 18.75 21.34
N ASP A 10 -6.74 19.08 20.42
CA ASP A 10 -7.12 20.45 20.09
C ASP A 10 -8.62 20.65 20.35
N LYS A 11 -8.97 21.74 21.04
CA LYS A 11 -10.36 22.12 21.31
C LYS A 11 -10.56 23.59 20.99
N LYS A 12 -11.46 23.86 20.05
CA LYS A 12 -11.85 25.21 19.66
C LYS A 12 -13.32 25.46 19.99
N LYS A 13 -13.61 26.58 20.60
CA LYS A 13 -14.96 26.99 20.97
C LYS A 13 -15.21 28.45 20.57
N SER A 14 -16.27 28.67 19.84
CA SER A 14 -16.80 30.00 19.55
C SER A 14 -18.28 30.07 19.96
N LEU A 15 -18.93 31.26 19.85
CA LEU A 15 -20.35 31.44 20.14
C LEU A 15 -21.27 30.49 19.37
N VAL A 16 -20.89 30.13 18.13
CA VAL A 16 -21.73 29.37 17.20
C VAL A 16 -21.17 28.00 16.80
N LYS A 17 -19.93 27.68 17.21
CA LYS A 17 -19.23 26.44 16.79
C LYS A 17 -18.37 25.88 17.92
N ARG A 18 -18.43 24.56 18.09
CA ARG A 18 -17.48 23.79 18.91
C ARG A 18 -16.79 22.75 18.03
N GLU A 19 -15.49 22.64 18.17
CA GLU A 19 -14.65 21.69 17.46
C GLU A 19 -13.69 21.01 18.44
N SER A 20 -13.49 19.72 18.29
CA SER A 20 -12.55 18.94 19.09
C SER A 20 -11.86 17.91 18.19
N THR A 21 -10.55 17.91 18.22
CA THR A 21 -9.71 16.90 17.57
C THR A 21 -8.91 16.17 18.64
N ASN A 22 -8.90 14.88 18.58
CA ASN A 22 -8.07 14.00 19.39
C ASN A 22 -7.39 12.99 18.45
N ALA A 23 -6.08 12.96 18.46
CA ALA A 23 -5.29 11.97 17.76
C ALA A 23 -4.34 11.28 18.75
N VAL A 24 -4.23 9.97 18.64
CA VAL A 24 -3.34 9.14 19.44
C VAL A 24 -2.62 8.21 18.51
N ASP A 25 -1.31 8.20 18.58
CA ASP A 25 -0.45 7.30 17.83
C ASP A 25 0.42 6.51 18.81
N ASP A 26 0.35 5.20 18.73
CA ASP A 26 1.14 4.27 19.52
C ASP A 26 1.97 3.39 18.58
N VAL A 27 3.26 3.30 18.83
CA VAL A 27 4.16 2.38 18.12
C VAL A 27 4.98 1.61 19.13
N THR A 28 4.94 0.29 19.02
CA THR A 28 5.79 -0.63 19.81
C THR A 28 6.66 -1.41 18.85
N SER A 29 7.97 -1.37 19.06
CA SER A 29 8.93 -2.09 18.25
C SER A 29 9.77 -3.04 19.12
N THR A 30 9.87 -4.26 18.68
CA THR A 30 10.75 -5.29 19.24
C THR A 30 11.85 -5.59 18.22
N SER A 31 13.06 -5.13 18.49
CA SER A 31 14.23 -5.47 17.68
C SER A 31 14.89 -6.77 18.17
N VAL A 32 15.38 -7.56 17.23
CA VAL A 32 16.20 -8.72 17.49
C VAL A 32 17.63 -8.39 17.08
N THR A 33 18.58 -8.71 17.94
CA THR A 33 20.00 -8.59 17.64
C THR A 33 20.61 -9.98 17.69
N GLY A 34 21.07 -10.47 16.56
CA GLY A 34 21.80 -11.74 16.48
C GLY A 34 23.18 -11.69 17.14
N SER A 35 23.70 -12.87 17.47
CA SER A 35 25.06 -12.99 18.00
C SER A 35 26.09 -12.73 16.91
N THR A 36 27.16 -12.00 17.24
CA THR A 36 28.25 -11.68 16.33
C THR A 36 29.53 -12.40 16.72
N LEU A 37 30.10 -13.13 15.78
CA LEU A 37 31.46 -13.72 15.88
C LEU A 37 32.33 -13.09 14.79
N SER A 38 33.40 -12.41 15.18
CA SER A 38 34.28 -11.76 14.21
C SER A 38 35.75 -11.91 14.57
N GLY A 39 36.62 -12.01 13.56
CA GLY A 39 38.04 -12.13 13.74
C GLY A 39 38.82 -12.19 12.43
N LYS A 40 40.17 -12.31 12.48
CA LYS A 40 40.97 -12.55 11.27
C LYS A 40 40.58 -13.86 10.59
N SER A 41 40.28 -14.88 11.37
CA SER A 41 39.67 -16.12 10.91
C SER A 41 38.70 -16.59 12.00
N VAL A 42 37.54 -17.07 11.59
CA VAL A 42 36.54 -17.63 12.51
C VAL A 42 36.43 -19.12 12.24
N MET A 43 36.65 -19.91 13.29
CA MET A 43 36.52 -21.36 13.24
C MET A 43 35.54 -21.81 14.31
N ILE A 44 34.46 -22.46 13.87
CA ILE A 44 33.40 -23.03 14.72
C ILE A 44 33.44 -24.55 14.51
N THR A 45 33.64 -25.30 15.57
CA THR A 45 33.61 -26.76 15.50
C THR A 45 32.75 -27.31 16.63
N SER A 46 31.83 -28.21 16.29
CA SER A 46 31.03 -28.94 17.26
C SER A 46 31.03 -30.42 16.94
N ALA A 47 31.08 -31.25 17.99
CA ALA A 47 30.93 -32.71 17.84
C ALA A 47 29.49 -33.13 17.53
N GLN A 48 28.54 -32.25 17.79
CA GLN A 48 27.11 -32.41 17.50
C GLN A 48 26.66 -31.27 16.55
N ASP A 49 25.58 -30.61 16.85
CA ASP A 49 25.00 -29.56 16.00
C ASP A 49 25.64 -28.20 16.21
N VAL A 50 25.63 -27.38 15.18
CA VAL A 50 25.83 -25.94 15.22
C VAL A 50 24.51 -25.29 14.88
N THR A 51 23.90 -24.56 15.82
CA THR A 51 22.64 -23.87 15.65
C THR A 51 22.79 -22.40 15.97
N GLY A 52 22.07 -21.55 15.26
CA GLY A 52 22.05 -20.09 15.47
C GLY A 52 20.80 -19.46 14.91
N GLN A 53 20.51 -18.24 15.40
CA GLN A 53 19.41 -17.41 14.90
C GLN A 53 19.97 -16.02 14.60
N SER A 54 19.74 -15.54 13.38
CA SER A 54 20.18 -14.21 12.91
C SER A 54 21.67 -13.95 13.19
N ALA A 55 22.50 -14.98 13.03
CA ALA A 55 23.90 -14.95 13.41
C ALA A 55 24.74 -14.13 12.41
N GLN A 56 25.72 -13.39 12.94
CA GLN A 56 26.72 -12.66 12.15
C GLN A 56 28.09 -13.30 12.36
N ILE A 57 28.61 -13.95 11.33
CA ILE A 57 29.88 -14.67 11.37
C ILE A 57 30.83 -14.06 10.34
N MET A 58 31.84 -13.30 10.78
CA MET A 58 32.68 -12.49 9.90
C MET A 58 34.17 -12.81 10.12
N GLY A 59 34.82 -13.32 9.09
CA GLY A 59 36.26 -13.53 9.03
C GLY A 59 36.94 -12.61 8.02
N GLU A 60 38.14 -12.15 8.30
CA GLU A 60 38.95 -11.46 7.29
C GLU A 60 39.48 -12.47 6.26
N ASN A 61 40.15 -13.54 6.71
CA ASN A 61 40.82 -14.51 5.86
C ASN A 61 40.01 -15.78 5.63
N ALA A 62 39.20 -16.21 6.60
CA ALA A 62 38.39 -17.41 6.47
C ALA A 62 37.26 -17.46 7.49
N VAL A 63 36.17 -18.11 7.10
CA VAL A 63 35.15 -18.63 8.01
C VAL A 63 35.01 -20.13 7.79
N SER A 64 35.14 -20.90 8.87
CA SER A 64 34.93 -22.34 8.83
C SER A 64 33.95 -22.77 9.91
N VAL A 65 32.87 -23.42 9.51
CA VAL A 65 31.85 -24.01 10.41
C VAL A 65 31.84 -25.51 10.16
N THR A 66 32.08 -26.30 11.17
CA THR A 66 32.08 -27.77 11.08
C THR A 66 31.25 -28.37 12.19
N ALA A 67 30.26 -29.18 11.83
CA ALA A 67 29.40 -29.91 12.76
C ALA A 67 29.50 -31.41 12.58
N GLY A 68 29.61 -32.17 13.69
CA GLY A 68 29.43 -33.61 13.69
C GLY A 68 28.00 -34.07 13.46
N GLY A 69 27.01 -33.21 13.72
CA GLY A 69 25.62 -33.34 13.37
C GLY A 69 25.24 -32.39 12.24
N LYS A 70 24.22 -31.54 12.45
CA LYS A 70 23.72 -30.54 11.49
C LYS A 70 24.30 -29.14 11.72
N VAL A 71 24.32 -28.34 10.67
CA VAL A 71 24.43 -26.87 10.75
C VAL A 71 23.08 -26.29 10.40
N GLU A 72 22.50 -25.56 11.35
CA GLU A 72 21.18 -24.93 11.19
C GLU A 72 21.25 -23.46 11.64
N LEU A 73 21.15 -22.53 10.69
CA LEU A 73 21.10 -21.10 10.94
C LEU A 73 19.76 -20.56 10.50
N GLY A 74 18.84 -20.39 11.47
CA GLY A 74 17.54 -19.80 11.28
C GLY A 74 17.60 -18.27 11.32
N ALA A 75 16.56 -17.62 10.88
CA ALA A 75 16.39 -16.18 10.95
C ALA A 75 15.22 -15.82 11.87
N ASP A 76 15.45 -14.91 12.81
CA ASP A 76 14.42 -14.34 13.68
C ASP A 76 13.68 -13.20 13.00
N LYS A 77 12.62 -12.71 13.65
CA LYS A 77 11.81 -11.60 13.18
C LYS A 77 11.83 -10.44 14.17
N ALA A 78 12.08 -9.25 13.67
CA ALA A 78 11.76 -8.00 14.36
C ALA A 78 10.28 -7.70 14.17
N ILE A 79 9.60 -7.22 15.21
CA ILE A 79 8.16 -6.98 15.20
C ILE A 79 7.92 -5.50 15.47
N THR A 80 7.06 -4.87 14.66
CA THR A 80 6.60 -3.50 14.86
C THR A 80 5.08 -3.48 14.85
N ASP A 81 4.48 -3.09 15.97
CA ASP A 81 3.06 -2.85 16.11
C ASP A 81 2.80 -1.35 16.17
N GLY A 82 1.97 -0.87 15.26
CA GLY A 82 1.54 0.51 15.21
C GLY A 82 0.03 0.61 15.33
N SER A 83 -0.47 1.61 16.03
CA SER A 83 -1.87 1.97 15.99
C SER A 83 -2.06 3.46 16.01
N SER A 84 -3.02 3.95 15.25
CA SER A 84 -3.39 5.35 15.23
C SER A 84 -4.90 5.51 15.37
N ALA A 85 -5.32 6.51 16.14
CA ALA A 85 -6.72 6.83 16.32
C ALA A 85 -6.95 8.31 16.18
N TYR A 86 -7.68 8.71 15.15
CA TYR A 86 -8.08 10.10 14.93
C TYR A 86 -9.58 10.27 15.21
N ARG A 87 -9.92 11.25 16.03
CA ARG A 87 -11.29 11.55 16.41
C ARG A 87 -11.55 13.04 16.25
N HIS A 88 -12.38 13.40 15.30
CA HIS A 88 -12.75 14.77 15.05
C HIS A 88 -14.26 14.96 15.22
N LYS A 89 -14.65 15.98 15.99
CA LYS A 89 -16.06 16.32 16.26
C LYS A 89 -16.25 17.81 16.06
N LYS A 90 -17.28 18.16 15.30
CA LYS A 90 -17.78 19.52 15.15
C LYS A 90 -19.25 19.60 15.54
N SER A 91 -19.68 20.69 16.15
CA SER A 91 -21.09 20.96 16.44
C SER A 91 -21.40 22.45 16.39
N GLY A 92 -22.63 22.78 16.05
CA GLY A 92 -23.08 24.16 15.85
C GLY A 92 -23.19 24.50 14.37
N LEU A 93 -22.74 25.70 13.99
CA LEU A 93 -22.74 26.14 12.61
C LEU A 93 -21.66 25.43 11.80
N LEU A 94 -22.07 24.60 10.87
CA LEU A 94 -21.20 23.87 9.95
C LEU A 94 -21.29 24.52 8.57
N GLY A 95 -20.23 24.44 7.77
CA GLY A 95 -20.27 24.88 6.37
C GLY A 95 -21.29 24.08 5.57
N GLY A 96 -22.01 24.72 4.64
CA GLY A 96 -22.87 24.09 3.66
C GLY A 96 -22.22 24.02 2.28
N ALA A 97 -22.75 23.21 1.38
CA ALA A 97 -22.43 23.30 -0.03
C ALA A 97 -23.20 24.47 -0.65
N GLY A 98 -22.51 25.34 -1.39
CA GLY A 98 -23.13 26.51 -1.97
C GLY A 98 -23.40 27.66 -0.99
N ILE A 99 -24.39 28.50 -1.27
CA ILE A 99 -24.83 29.59 -0.38
C ILE A 99 -25.79 29.02 0.66
N GLY A 100 -25.25 28.60 1.80
CA GLY A 100 -26.06 28.05 2.87
C GLY A 100 -25.24 27.66 4.09
N PHE A 101 -25.94 27.26 5.12
CA PHE A 101 -25.32 26.78 6.35
C PHE A 101 -26.05 25.56 6.91
N THR A 102 -25.34 24.75 7.66
CA THR A 102 -25.93 23.63 8.40
C THR A 102 -25.71 23.86 9.90
N ILE A 103 -26.75 23.77 10.69
CA ILE A 103 -26.65 23.69 12.16
C ILE A 103 -26.76 22.23 12.53
N GLY A 104 -25.71 21.67 13.11
CA GLY A 104 -25.69 20.23 13.33
C GLY A 104 -24.47 19.69 14.06
N LYS A 105 -24.22 18.41 13.83
CA LYS A 105 -23.08 17.68 14.37
C LYS A 105 -22.40 16.89 13.26
N GLU A 106 -21.08 16.91 13.29
CA GLU A 106 -20.20 16.13 12.42
C GLU A 106 -19.23 15.34 13.29
N LYS A 107 -19.05 14.08 12.94
CA LYS A 107 -18.05 13.18 13.54
C LYS A 107 -17.25 12.52 12.45
N HIS A 108 -15.94 12.53 12.58
CA HIS A 108 -15.01 11.85 11.70
C HIS A 108 -14.03 11.07 12.57
N ASN A 109 -14.04 9.77 12.44
CA ASN A 109 -13.17 8.86 13.17
C ASN A 109 -12.37 8.06 12.15
N ILE A 110 -11.07 7.92 12.41
CA ILE A 110 -10.18 7.04 11.66
C ILE A 110 -9.46 6.18 12.71
N ASP A 111 -9.45 4.88 12.49
CA ASP A 111 -8.69 3.90 13.24
C ASP A 111 -7.78 3.15 12.27
N GLU A 112 -6.50 3.14 12.57
CA GLU A 112 -5.50 2.41 11.80
C GLU A 112 -4.71 1.51 12.74
N ALA A 113 -4.35 0.32 12.27
CA ALA A 113 -3.40 -0.55 12.93
C ALA A 113 -2.48 -1.19 11.90
N ASN A 114 -1.23 -1.37 12.29
CA ASN A 114 -0.21 -2.04 11.51
C ASN A 114 0.53 -3.04 12.40
N HIS A 115 0.69 -4.26 11.89
CA HIS A 115 1.55 -5.29 12.46
C HIS A 115 2.54 -5.72 11.39
N GLU A 116 3.81 -5.48 11.64
CA GLU A 116 4.89 -5.79 10.72
C GLU A 116 5.88 -6.76 11.37
N GLU A 117 6.16 -7.87 10.70
CA GLU A 117 7.22 -8.81 11.01
C GLU A 117 8.28 -8.72 9.92
N ALA A 118 9.50 -8.36 10.27
CA ALA A 118 10.63 -8.23 9.36
C ALA A 118 11.76 -9.20 9.72
N THR A 119 12.22 -9.95 8.74
CA THR A 119 13.27 -10.95 8.91
C THR A 119 14.61 -10.31 9.26
N VAL A 120 15.21 -10.76 10.35
CA VAL A 120 16.59 -10.44 10.72
C VAL A 120 17.52 -11.53 10.18
N ARG A 121 18.24 -11.22 9.12
CA ARG A 121 19.01 -12.16 8.31
C ARG A 121 20.26 -12.68 8.99
N ASN A 122 20.71 -13.86 8.62
CA ASN A 122 22.07 -14.33 8.92
C ASN A 122 23.08 -13.66 7.98
N THR A 123 24.27 -13.37 8.47
CA THR A 123 25.38 -12.88 7.64
C THR A 123 26.61 -13.72 7.87
N ILE A 124 27.16 -14.31 6.80
CA ILE A 124 28.39 -15.08 6.84
C ILE A 124 29.35 -14.47 5.82
N ALA A 125 30.45 -13.89 6.26
CA ALA A 125 31.32 -13.17 5.34
C ALA A 125 32.82 -13.48 5.55
N SER A 126 33.54 -13.59 4.42
CA SER A 126 35.02 -13.58 4.40
C SER A 126 35.50 -12.55 3.38
N THR A 127 36.17 -11.51 3.88
CA THR A 127 36.54 -10.34 3.04
C THR A 127 37.73 -10.58 2.13
N LYS A 128 38.63 -11.55 2.47
CA LYS A 128 39.85 -11.87 1.72
C LYS A 128 40.00 -13.34 1.33
N GLY A 129 39.27 -14.24 1.95
CA GLY A 129 39.45 -15.67 1.75
C GLY A 129 38.15 -16.44 1.56
N THR A 130 38.03 -17.60 2.19
CA THR A 130 37.01 -18.60 1.94
C THR A 130 35.93 -18.69 3.03
N VAL A 131 34.78 -19.22 2.67
CA VAL A 131 33.73 -19.70 3.60
C VAL A 131 33.56 -21.20 3.41
N ASN A 132 33.71 -21.98 4.46
CA ASN A 132 33.50 -23.42 4.45
C ASN A 132 32.50 -23.81 5.53
N ILE A 133 31.34 -24.36 5.12
CA ILE A 133 30.30 -24.86 6.02
C ILE A 133 30.14 -26.36 5.76
N LYS A 134 30.45 -27.18 6.78
CA LYS A 134 30.39 -28.64 6.67
C LYS A 134 29.61 -29.25 7.82
N ALA A 135 28.71 -30.16 7.48
CA ALA A 135 27.94 -30.94 8.43
C ALA A 135 28.01 -32.44 8.08
N ASN A 136 28.10 -33.33 9.05
CA ASN A 136 27.94 -34.74 8.79
C ASN A 136 26.49 -35.06 8.38
N ASP A 137 25.53 -34.36 8.99
CA ASP A 137 24.11 -34.41 8.59
C ASP A 137 23.79 -33.22 7.65
N THR A 138 22.80 -32.46 7.91
CA THR A 138 22.26 -31.42 7.00
C THR A 138 22.93 -30.05 7.23
N VAL A 139 23.06 -29.28 6.15
CA VAL A 139 23.27 -27.83 6.18
C VAL A 139 21.97 -27.15 5.81
N HIS A 140 21.40 -26.39 6.73
CA HIS A 140 20.19 -25.61 6.50
C HIS A 140 20.42 -24.16 6.92
N LEU A 141 20.31 -23.25 5.96
CA LEU A 141 20.50 -21.81 6.16
C LEU A 141 19.26 -21.06 5.69
N THR A 142 18.61 -20.35 6.60
CA THR A 142 17.38 -19.58 6.31
C THR A 142 17.71 -18.09 6.25
N SER A 143 17.34 -17.41 5.15
CA SER A 143 17.57 -15.98 4.92
C SER A 143 19.04 -15.59 5.19
N ALA A 144 19.98 -16.33 4.61
CA ALA A 144 21.40 -16.16 4.88
C ALA A 144 22.11 -15.42 3.75
N ASP A 145 22.81 -14.34 4.09
CA ASP A 145 23.70 -13.62 3.17
C ASP A 145 25.14 -14.09 3.34
N ILE A 146 25.66 -14.79 2.35
CA ILE A 146 27.03 -15.30 2.31
C ILE A 146 27.83 -14.48 1.30
N VAL A 147 28.81 -13.72 1.78
CA VAL A 147 29.68 -12.90 0.93
C VAL A 147 31.13 -13.33 1.10
N VAL A 148 31.75 -13.77 0.02
CA VAL A 148 33.08 -14.36 0.10
C VAL A 148 33.97 -13.97 -1.08
N LYS A 149 35.24 -13.71 -0.81
CA LYS A 149 36.19 -13.28 -1.83
C LYS A 149 36.75 -14.46 -2.67
N GLU A 150 37.22 -15.51 -2.03
CA GLU A 150 37.97 -16.58 -2.73
C GLU A 150 37.16 -17.83 -3.05
N GLY A 151 36.03 -18.03 -2.39
CA GLY A 151 35.15 -19.14 -2.68
C GLY A 151 34.41 -19.69 -1.48
N ALA A 152 33.30 -20.40 -1.75
CA ALA A 152 32.48 -21.01 -0.73
C ALA A 152 32.26 -22.50 -0.98
N VAL A 153 32.26 -23.27 0.12
CA VAL A 153 31.88 -24.67 0.12
C VAL A 153 30.80 -24.91 1.17
N LEU A 154 29.65 -25.43 0.72
CA LEU A 154 28.59 -25.93 1.56
C LEU A 154 28.48 -27.44 1.35
N ASP A 155 28.71 -28.23 2.39
CA ASP A 155 28.84 -29.69 2.28
C ASP A 155 28.06 -30.38 3.41
N GLY A 156 27.03 -31.14 3.05
CA GLY A 156 26.16 -31.86 3.99
C GLY A 156 25.65 -33.19 3.42
N SER A 157 24.92 -33.96 4.22
CA SER A 157 24.10 -35.06 3.70
C SER A 157 23.01 -34.53 2.76
N ALA A 158 22.39 -33.40 3.13
CA ALA A 158 21.60 -32.55 2.28
C ALA A 158 21.93 -31.08 2.54
N VAL A 159 21.67 -30.19 1.57
CA VAL A 159 21.88 -28.74 1.71
C VAL A 159 20.61 -28.00 1.31
N THR A 160 20.08 -27.22 2.23
CA THR A 160 18.89 -26.37 2.01
C THR A 160 19.26 -24.91 2.28
N LEU A 161 18.98 -24.07 1.28
CA LEU A 161 18.98 -22.62 1.41
C LEU A 161 17.58 -22.13 1.10
N ASP A 162 16.95 -21.47 2.05
CA ASP A 162 15.59 -20.95 1.94
C ASP A 162 15.45 -19.60 2.64
N GLY A 163 14.24 -19.04 2.63
CA GLY A 163 13.96 -17.77 3.25
C GLY A 163 12.79 -17.82 4.20
N ASN A 164 12.77 -16.84 5.11
CA ASN A 164 11.61 -16.51 5.91
C ASN A 164 10.59 -15.72 5.08
N VAL A 165 9.39 -15.57 5.64
CA VAL A 165 8.34 -14.72 5.09
C VAL A 165 8.12 -13.54 6.03
N ASP A 166 8.36 -12.33 5.55
CA ASP A 166 7.94 -11.11 6.23
C ASP A 166 6.43 -10.95 6.09
N HIS A 167 5.78 -10.60 7.18
CA HIS A 167 4.34 -10.41 7.22
C HIS A 167 4.02 -8.98 7.59
N ASN A 168 3.11 -8.34 6.82
CA ASN A 168 2.59 -7.03 7.13
C ASN A 168 1.07 -7.07 7.05
N HIS A 169 0.42 -6.79 8.18
CA HIS A 169 -1.02 -6.68 8.31
C HIS A 169 -1.40 -5.24 8.63
N MET A 170 -2.14 -4.60 7.72
CA MET A 170 -2.63 -3.22 7.89
C MET A 170 -4.14 -3.19 7.91
N THR A 171 -4.71 -2.43 8.84
CA THR A 171 -6.13 -2.12 8.88
C THR A 171 -6.38 -0.63 8.89
N HIS A 172 -7.36 -0.19 8.13
CA HIS A 172 -7.85 1.18 8.10
C HIS A 172 -9.37 1.17 8.21
N ASP A 173 -9.95 1.83 9.21
CA ASP A 173 -11.40 1.97 9.41
C ASP A 173 -11.75 3.46 9.55
N GLU A 174 -12.43 4.00 8.54
CA GLU A 174 -12.90 5.39 8.51
C GLU A 174 -14.42 5.43 8.73
N ARG A 175 -14.87 6.27 9.66
CA ARG A 175 -16.29 6.49 9.97
C ARG A 175 -16.59 7.98 9.97
N TYR A 176 -17.44 8.39 9.05
CA TYR A 176 -17.94 9.73 8.96
C TYR A 176 -19.44 9.76 9.22
N LYS A 177 -19.92 10.72 10.02
CA LYS A 177 -21.33 10.97 10.23
C LYS A 177 -21.60 12.47 10.34
N LYS A 178 -22.57 12.96 9.56
CA LYS A 178 -23.07 14.33 9.62
C LYS A 178 -24.57 14.31 9.81
N THR A 179 -25.09 15.11 10.73
CA THR A 179 -26.54 15.27 10.99
C THR A 179 -26.83 16.71 11.26
N GLY A 180 -27.86 17.25 10.67
CA GLY A 180 -28.20 18.66 10.93
C GLY A 180 -29.38 19.19 10.14
N LEU A 181 -29.75 20.40 10.50
CA LEU A 181 -30.67 21.25 9.77
C LEU A 181 -29.86 22.08 8.78
N THR A 182 -30.13 21.96 7.50
CA THR A 182 -29.47 22.73 6.44
C THR A 182 -30.43 23.75 5.89
N VAL A 183 -29.98 24.99 5.81
CA VAL A 183 -30.65 26.09 5.09
C VAL A 183 -29.78 26.42 3.89
N SER A 184 -30.31 26.34 2.71
CA SER A 184 -29.54 26.62 1.48
C SER A 184 -30.37 27.50 0.53
N LEU A 185 -29.65 28.37 -0.13
CA LEU A 185 -30.16 29.15 -1.25
C LEU A 185 -29.72 28.42 -2.52
N GLY A 186 -30.71 27.92 -3.27
CA GLY A 186 -30.54 27.20 -4.53
C GLY A 186 -31.03 28.02 -5.70
N GLY A 187 -31.12 27.37 -6.85
CA GLY A 187 -31.57 27.94 -8.12
C GLY A 187 -30.43 28.45 -8.99
N ALA A 188 -30.75 28.94 -10.17
CA ALA A 188 -29.74 29.34 -11.16
C ALA A 188 -28.76 30.40 -10.63
N ILE A 189 -29.26 31.36 -9.86
CA ILE A 189 -28.46 32.45 -9.29
C ILE A 189 -27.49 31.96 -8.24
N ALA A 190 -27.92 31.09 -7.30
CA ALA A 190 -27.08 30.54 -6.27
C ALA A 190 -26.01 29.64 -6.88
N ASN A 191 -26.35 28.84 -7.88
CA ASN A 191 -25.41 27.99 -8.62
C ASN A 191 -24.38 28.84 -9.38
N THR A 192 -24.78 29.91 -10.02
CA THR A 192 -23.89 30.85 -10.71
C THR A 192 -22.87 31.47 -9.74
N LEU A 193 -23.33 32.00 -8.60
CA LEU A 193 -22.48 32.61 -7.58
C LEU A 193 -21.49 31.56 -6.99
N THR A 194 -21.97 30.36 -6.74
CA THR A 194 -21.12 29.27 -6.21
C THR A 194 -20.05 28.84 -7.22
N ASN A 195 -20.44 28.63 -8.48
CA ASN A 195 -19.52 28.27 -9.55
C ASN A 195 -18.48 29.36 -9.80
N THR A 196 -18.93 30.62 -9.88
CA THR A 196 -18.04 31.78 -10.02
C THR A 196 -17.02 31.88 -8.88
N THR A 197 -17.47 31.73 -7.63
CA THR A 197 -16.58 31.76 -6.47
C THR A 197 -15.56 30.62 -6.51
N ARG A 198 -15.97 29.42 -6.94
CA ARG A 198 -15.08 28.29 -7.14
C ARG A 198 -14.04 28.58 -8.23
N THR A 199 -14.48 29.06 -9.39
CA THR A 199 -13.61 29.40 -10.52
C THR A 199 -12.58 30.47 -10.15
N ILE A 200 -13.00 31.52 -9.38
CA ILE A 200 -12.08 32.54 -8.88
C ILE A 200 -11.04 31.93 -7.93
N LYS A 201 -11.45 31.04 -7.05
CA LYS A 201 -10.57 30.39 -6.09
C LYS A 201 -9.57 29.46 -6.79
N GLU A 202 -10.03 28.73 -7.80
CA GLU A 202 -9.17 27.87 -8.62
C GLU A 202 -8.16 28.70 -9.40
N ALA A 203 -8.57 29.80 -10.03
CA ALA A 203 -7.70 30.74 -10.71
C ALA A 203 -6.62 31.34 -9.78
N GLY A 204 -6.99 31.67 -8.55
CA GLY A 204 -6.06 32.21 -7.55
C GLY A 204 -5.01 31.23 -7.03
N GLY A 205 -5.26 29.93 -7.20
CA GLY A 205 -4.32 28.85 -6.83
C GLY A 205 -3.43 28.34 -7.99
N ARG A 206 -3.51 28.92 -9.18
CA ARG A 206 -2.76 28.49 -10.38
C ARG A 206 -1.44 29.23 -10.53
N ASP A 207 -0.38 28.48 -10.76
CA ASP A 207 0.95 29.03 -11.09
C ASP A 207 1.02 29.59 -12.53
N ASP A 208 0.21 29.06 -13.46
CA ASP A 208 0.13 29.55 -14.85
C ASP A 208 -0.80 30.77 -14.96
N LYS A 209 -0.20 31.95 -15.09
CA LYS A 209 -0.89 33.24 -15.21
C LYS A 209 -1.82 33.35 -16.42
N ARG A 210 -1.57 32.61 -17.52
CA ARG A 210 -2.43 32.62 -18.71
C ARG A 210 -3.71 31.83 -18.45
N LEU A 211 -3.57 30.69 -17.83
CA LEU A 211 -4.71 29.84 -17.44
C LEU A 211 -5.55 30.51 -16.36
N ALA A 212 -4.92 31.14 -15.38
CA ALA A 212 -5.59 31.95 -14.37
C ALA A 212 -6.41 33.10 -14.99
N ALA A 213 -5.88 33.79 -15.99
CA ALA A 213 -6.58 34.85 -16.70
C ALA A 213 -7.78 34.34 -17.51
N LEU A 214 -7.70 33.16 -18.12
CA LEU A 214 -8.82 32.51 -18.81
C LEU A 214 -9.93 32.12 -17.81
N GLU A 215 -9.57 31.54 -16.67
CA GLU A 215 -10.54 31.18 -15.63
C GLU A 215 -11.22 32.41 -15.01
N LEU A 216 -10.50 33.50 -14.79
CA LEU A 216 -11.08 34.77 -14.36
C LEU A 216 -12.03 35.38 -15.39
N ASN A 217 -11.73 35.25 -16.69
CA ASN A 217 -12.63 35.70 -17.75
C ASN A 217 -13.90 34.82 -17.82
N GLU A 218 -13.77 33.51 -17.58
CA GLU A 218 -14.90 32.61 -17.46
C GLU A 218 -15.78 32.94 -16.24
N ALA A 219 -15.16 33.22 -15.10
CA ALA A 219 -15.85 33.69 -13.91
C ALA A 219 -16.65 34.99 -14.16
N ARG A 220 -16.06 35.93 -14.92
CA ARG A 220 -16.75 37.16 -15.31
C ARG A 220 -17.96 36.89 -16.21
N LYS A 221 -17.82 35.99 -17.17
CA LYS A 221 -18.96 35.56 -18.02
C LYS A 221 -20.07 34.93 -17.19
N GLN A 222 -19.74 34.02 -16.29
CA GLN A 222 -20.72 33.39 -15.39
C GLN A 222 -21.47 34.41 -14.54
N LEU A 223 -20.80 35.46 -14.04
CA LEU A 223 -21.45 36.56 -13.32
C LEU A 223 -22.37 37.39 -14.22
N GLN A 224 -21.96 37.65 -15.44
CA GLN A 224 -22.76 38.39 -16.40
C GLN A 224 -24.03 37.61 -16.81
N ASP A 225 -23.88 36.32 -17.11
CA ASP A 225 -25.01 35.44 -17.43
C ASP A 225 -25.96 35.29 -16.23
N GLY A 226 -25.42 35.23 -15.02
CA GLY A 226 -26.22 35.22 -13.78
C GLY A 226 -26.99 36.54 -13.59
N TYR A 227 -26.35 37.67 -13.82
CA TYR A 227 -27.01 38.99 -13.73
C TYR A 227 -28.15 39.15 -14.77
N GLU A 228 -27.87 38.74 -16.01
CA GLU A 228 -28.89 38.77 -17.10
C GLU A 228 -30.08 37.85 -16.76
N ALA A 229 -29.84 36.69 -16.15
CA ALA A 229 -30.89 35.79 -15.69
C ALA A 229 -31.74 36.41 -14.57
N VAL A 230 -31.12 37.13 -13.63
CA VAL A 230 -31.80 37.87 -12.57
C VAL A 230 -32.66 39.04 -13.13
N ASP A 231 -32.07 39.82 -14.02
CA ASP A 231 -32.73 40.95 -14.63
C ASP A 231 -33.97 40.52 -15.48
N ALA A 232 -33.81 39.41 -16.23
CA ALA A 232 -34.91 38.78 -16.96
C ALA A 232 -35.99 38.23 -16.01
N ALA A 233 -35.65 37.68 -14.88
CA ALA A 233 -36.59 37.16 -13.88
C ALA A 233 -37.36 38.28 -13.17
N LEU A 234 -36.72 39.42 -12.88
CA LEU A 234 -37.32 40.54 -12.17
C LEU A 234 -38.18 41.46 -13.07
N HIS A 235 -37.80 41.63 -14.31
CA HIS A 235 -38.42 42.62 -15.20
C HIS A 235 -39.23 42.01 -16.38
N GLY A 236 -39.24 40.69 -16.55
CA GLY A 236 -40.11 40.01 -17.52
C GLY A 236 -39.81 40.31 -19.00
N GLU A 237 -38.72 40.99 -19.29
CA GLU A 237 -38.32 41.40 -20.64
C GLU A 237 -36.99 40.81 -21.08
N LYS A 238 -37.01 40.03 -22.16
CA LYS A 238 -35.86 39.53 -22.95
C LYS A 238 -35.09 38.38 -22.35
N ILE A 239 -35.55 37.14 -22.62
CA ILE A 239 -34.72 35.94 -22.47
C ILE A 239 -33.81 35.83 -23.71
N ARG A 240 -32.52 35.92 -23.53
CA ARG A 240 -31.52 35.45 -24.51
C ARG A 240 -31.36 33.95 -24.34
N ASP A 241 -31.48 33.21 -25.43
CA ASP A 241 -31.09 31.82 -25.47
C ASP A 241 -29.57 31.72 -25.13
N ALA A 242 -29.24 31.08 -24.02
CA ALA A 242 -27.85 30.94 -23.52
C ALA A 242 -26.94 30.16 -24.49
N VAL A 243 -27.52 29.42 -25.44
CA VAL A 243 -26.78 28.63 -26.43
C VAL A 243 -26.58 29.38 -27.74
N THR A 244 -27.54 30.18 -28.18
CA THR A 244 -27.50 30.82 -29.53
C THR A 244 -27.37 32.33 -29.51
N GLY A 245 -27.52 32.99 -28.36
CA GLY A 245 -27.45 34.44 -28.21
C GLY A 245 -28.58 35.19 -28.93
N LYS A 246 -29.63 34.51 -29.45
CA LYS A 246 -30.75 35.08 -30.15
C LYS A 246 -31.93 35.34 -29.20
N VAL A 247 -32.60 36.42 -29.44
CA VAL A 247 -33.85 36.78 -28.75
C VAL A 247 -35.02 36.34 -29.63
N ASP A 248 -35.77 35.32 -29.22
CA ASP A 248 -36.98 34.91 -29.91
C ASP A 248 -38.17 35.75 -29.43
N LYS A 249 -38.70 36.59 -30.32
CA LYS A 249 -40.03 37.23 -30.16
C LYS A 249 -41.04 36.47 -30.99
N VAL A 250 -42.05 35.94 -30.34
CA VAL A 250 -43.24 35.42 -31.00
C VAL A 250 -44.46 36.19 -30.48
N ASP A 251 -45.12 36.88 -31.38
CA ASP A 251 -46.41 37.56 -31.18
C ASP A 251 -46.52 38.55 -29.98
N GLY A 252 -45.48 39.37 -29.78
CA GLY A 252 -45.56 40.46 -28.80
C GLY A 252 -45.67 40.06 -27.34
N LYS A 253 -45.66 38.77 -27.05
CA LYS A 253 -45.55 38.20 -25.70
C LYS A 253 -44.33 37.33 -25.60
N ALA A 254 -43.49 37.58 -24.61
CA ALA A 254 -42.35 36.70 -24.29
C ALA A 254 -42.89 35.31 -24.04
N LYS A 255 -42.51 34.34 -24.87
CA LYS A 255 -42.74 32.92 -24.57
C LYS A 255 -41.98 32.60 -23.26
N ARG A 256 -42.73 32.41 -22.20
CA ARG A 256 -42.16 31.88 -20.97
C ARG A 256 -41.55 30.53 -21.33
N GLY A 257 -40.21 30.45 -21.33
CA GLY A 257 -39.51 29.22 -21.16
C GLY A 257 -39.84 28.74 -19.77
N ALA A 258 -40.94 28.02 -19.60
CA ALA A 258 -41.62 27.78 -18.34
C ALA A 258 -40.83 26.98 -17.32
N LYS A 259 -39.61 26.58 -17.63
CA LYS A 259 -38.80 25.74 -16.73
C LYS A 259 -37.65 26.44 -16.04
N ASN A 260 -37.18 27.60 -16.48
CA ASN A 260 -35.92 28.17 -15.96
C ASN A 260 -36.12 29.41 -15.06
N ILE A 261 -37.32 30.00 -15.01
CA ILE A 261 -37.57 31.20 -14.20
C ILE A 261 -38.11 30.82 -12.81
N ASP A 262 -38.88 29.75 -12.72
CA ASP A 262 -39.46 29.29 -11.44
C ASP A 262 -38.40 28.80 -10.43
N ASP A 263 -37.19 28.42 -10.91
CA ASP A 263 -36.05 27.98 -10.10
C ASP A 263 -34.96 29.03 -9.95
N ALA A 264 -35.13 30.27 -10.33
CA ALA A 264 -34.07 31.28 -10.30
C ALA A 264 -33.55 31.56 -8.87
N ILE A 265 -34.42 31.54 -7.87
CA ILE A 265 -34.06 31.62 -6.46
C ILE A 265 -34.94 30.63 -5.68
N ASN A 266 -34.31 29.63 -5.10
CA ASN A 266 -34.97 28.62 -4.26
C ASN A 266 -34.36 28.62 -2.85
N LEU A 267 -35.19 28.94 -1.84
CA LEU A 267 -34.81 28.77 -0.45
C LEU A 267 -35.27 27.40 0.02
N SER A 268 -34.32 26.56 0.41
CA SER A 268 -34.63 25.24 0.95
C SER A 268 -34.17 25.08 2.38
N VAL A 269 -34.99 24.41 3.17
CA VAL A 269 -34.70 24.01 4.54
C VAL A 269 -34.86 22.51 4.64
N SER A 270 -33.85 21.81 5.02
CA SER A 270 -33.87 20.35 5.14
C SER A 270 -33.23 19.88 6.42
N ILE A 271 -33.75 18.79 6.98
CA ILE A 271 -33.11 18.04 8.07
C ILE A 271 -32.68 16.69 7.51
N GLY A 272 -31.46 16.26 7.85
CA GLY A 272 -30.94 15.01 7.33
C GLY A 272 -29.75 14.46 8.10
N SER A 273 -29.40 13.24 7.74
CA SER A 273 -28.24 12.55 8.25
C SER A 273 -27.53 11.79 7.14
N THR A 274 -26.22 11.89 7.10
CA THR A 274 -25.35 11.11 6.22
C THR A 274 -24.35 10.34 7.08
N SER A 275 -24.14 9.08 6.76
CA SER A 275 -23.17 8.22 7.40
C SER A 275 -22.36 7.47 6.33
N ARG A 276 -21.06 7.46 6.48
CA ARG A 276 -20.13 6.68 5.64
C ARG A 276 -19.21 5.86 6.53
N LYS A 277 -19.02 4.62 6.14
CA LYS A 277 -18.01 3.73 6.71
C LYS A 277 -17.17 3.18 5.56
N GLN A 278 -15.88 3.22 5.72
CA GLN A 278 -14.91 2.65 4.79
C GLN A 278 -13.91 1.85 5.62
N GLY A 279 -13.68 0.61 5.21
CA GLY A 279 -12.69 -0.26 5.82
C GLY A 279 -11.79 -0.85 4.75
N GLN A 280 -10.51 -0.96 5.07
CA GLN A 280 -9.53 -1.66 4.27
C GLN A 280 -8.70 -2.55 5.18
N VAL A 281 -8.45 -3.78 4.73
CA VAL A 281 -7.50 -4.70 5.33
C VAL A 281 -6.53 -5.13 4.24
N VAL A 282 -5.24 -5.01 4.51
CA VAL A 282 -4.16 -5.40 3.61
C VAL A 282 -3.27 -6.38 4.35
N ASP A 283 -3.15 -7.59 3.81
CA ASP A 283 -2.22 -8.62 4.26
C ASP A 283 -1.16 -8.83 3.18
N THR A 284 0.11 -8.63 3.53
CA THR A 284 1.23 -8.81 2.61
C THR A 284 2.20 -9.82 3.21
N ASN A 285 2.52 -10.86 2.43
CA ASN A 285 3.57 -11.81 2.75
C ASN A 285 4.68 -11.67 1.71
N THR A 286 5.90 -11.35 2.17
CA THR A 286 7.07 -11.15 1.30
C THR A 286 8.16 -12.15 1.66
N TYR A 287 8.50 -13.01 0.72
CA TYR A 287 9.55 -14.00 0.88
C TYR A 287 10.94 -13.34 0.91
N GLN A 288 11.76 -13.71 1.87
CA GLN A 288 13.10 -13.17 2.12
C GLN A 288 14.17 -14.27 1.95
N GLY A 289 14.45 -14.65 0.70
CA GLY A 289 15.53 -15.57 0.38
C GLY A 289 16.90 -14.98 0.69
N GLY A 290 17.93 -15.81 0.75
CA GLY A 290 19.31 -15.42 0.97
C GLY A 290 20.08 -15.06 -0.29
N THR A 291 21.34 -14.65 -0.08
CA THR A 291 22.29 -14.43 -1.17
C THR A 291 23.61 -15.16 -0.89
N LEU A 292 24.21 -15.76 -1.92
CA LEU A 292 25.54 -16.29 -1.87
C LEU A 292 26.36 -15.71 -3.01
N VAL A 293 27.32 -14.85 -2.69
CA VAL A 293 28.13 -14.15 -3.69
C VAL A 293 29.60 -14.46 -3.48
N SER A 294 30.30 -14.86 -4.56
CA SER A 294 31.73 -15.13 -4.58
C SER A 294 32.42 -14.61 -5.83
N ASP A 295 33.59 -14.01 -5.69
CA ASP A 295 34.43 -13.66 -6.84
C ASP A 295 35.14 -14.88 -7.46
N SER A 296 35.02 -16.07 -6.87
CA SER A 296 35.66 -17.29 -7.31
C SER A 296 34.69 -18.46 -7.45
N GLU A 297 35.00 -19.63 -7.00
CA GLU A 297 34.19 -20.84 -7.12
C GLU A 297 33.25 -21.02 -5.92
N VAL A 298 32.01 -21.41 -6.17
CA VAL A 298 31.04 -21.88 -5.18
C VAL A 298 30.76 -23.36 -5.44
N GLN A 299 30.87 -24.18 -4.39
CA GLN A 299 30.50 -25.58 -4.43
C GLN A 299 29.44 -25.87 -3.36
N ILE A 300 28.32 -26.46 -3.79
CA ILE A 300 27.27 -26.97 -2.91
C ILE A 300 27.17 -28.48 -3.13
N LYS A 301 27.36 -29.25 -2.04
CA LYS A 301 27.43 -30.72 -2.09
C LYS A 301 26.42 -31.36 -1.16
N ALA A 302 25.60 -32.25 -1.69
CA ALA A 302 24.71 -33.11 -0.92
C ALA A 302 25.11 -34.58 -1.12
N ARG A 303 25.59 -35.22 -0.03
CA ARG A 303 26.29 -36.51 -0.11
C ARG A 303 25.38 -37.73 0.01
N ASP A 304 24.17 -37.57 0.53
CA ASP A 304 23.29 -38.70 0.86
C ASP A 304 22.19 -38.88 -0.19
N ALA A 305 22.15 -40.03 -0.81
CA ALA A 305 21.13 -40.37 -1.81
C ALA A 305 19.72 -40.60 -1.23
N GLN A 306 19.59 -40.77 0.08
CA GLN A 306 18.32 -40.98 0.77
C GLN A 306 17.69 -39.68 1.30
N LYS A 307 18.44 -38.57 1.25
CA LYS A 307 17.97 -37.24 1.65
C LYS A 307 17.45 -36.43 0.46
N THR A 308 16.93 -35.25 0.72
CA THR A 308 16.33 -34.35 -0.29
C THR A 308 17.33 -33.80 -1.32
N GLY A 309 18.65 -33.95 -1.06
CA GLY A 309 19.68 -33.42 -1.95
C GLY A 309 19.96 -31.94 -1.72
N ILE A 310 19.99 -31.15 -2.81
CA ILE A 310 20.18 -29.71 -2.78
C ILE A 310 18.83 -29.05 -3.05
N SER A 311 18.42 -28.15 -2.16
CA SER A 311 17.20 -27.35 -2.32
C SER A 311 17.52 -25.87 -2.14
N LEU A 312 17.23 -25.06 -3.14
CA LEU A 312 17.40 -23.60 -3.13
C LEU A 312 16.06 -22.97 -3.47
N THR A 313 15.49 -22.17 -2.55
CA THR A 313 14.20 -21.52 -2.74
C THR A 313 14.32 -20.00 -2.64
N GLY A 314 14.01 -19.28 -3.72
CA GLY A 314 14.06 -17.80 -3.76
C GLY A 314 15.47 -17.23 -3.51
N GLU A 315 16.51 -17.98 -3.76
CA GLU A 315 17.91 -17.66 -3.47
C GLU A 315 18.61 -17.00 -4.65
N THR A 316 19.58 -16.12 -4.36
CA THR A 316 20.47 -15.57 -5.38
C THR A 316 21.88 -16.11 -5.16
N VAL A 317 22.41 -16.89 -6.11
CA VAL A 317 23.78 -17.40 -6.06
C VAL A 317 24.58 -16.86 -7.25
N GLU A 318 25.59 -16.08 -6.98
CA GLU A 318 26.49 -15.50 -8.00
C GLU A 318 27.94 -15.88 -7.73
N ALA A 319 28.62 -16.39 -8.76
CA ALA A 319 30.02 -16.82 -8.65
C ALA A 319 30.76 -16.69 -10.00
N LYS A 320 32.06 -16.89 -9.98
CA LYS A 320 32.83 -17.11 -11.22
C LYS A 320 32.54 -18.49 -11.79
N LYS A 321 32.57 -19.53 -10.93
CA LYS A 321 32.13 -20.87 -11.23
C LYS A 321 31.20 -21.37 -10.16
N LEU A 322 30.20 -22.11 -10.52
CA LEU A 322 29.23 -22.69 -9.61
C LEU A 322 29.03 -24.17 -9.90
N VAL A 323 29.21 -25.00 -8.87
CA VAL A 323 28.99 -26.43 -8.94
C VAL A 323 28.01 -26.87 -7.86
N LEU A 324 26.87 -27.41 -8.28
CA LEU A 324 25.92 -28.12 -7.44
C LEU A 324 26.08 -29.60 -7.71
N ASP A 325 26.46 -30.37 -6.71
CA ASP A 325 26.73 -31.82 -6.81
C ASP A 325 25.89 -32.57 -5.77
N SER A 326 24.88 -33.26 -6.21
CA SER A 326 23.92 -33.97 -5.36
C SER A 326 23.92 -35.48 -5.62
N ALA A 327 24.05 -36.26 -4.57
CA ALA A 327 23.81 -37.70 -4.61
C ALA A 327 22.30 -38.05 -4.75
N SER A 328 21.41 -37.06 -4.60
CA SER A 328 19.96 -37.19 -4.78
C SER A 328 19.48 -36.14 -5.80
N ASP A 329 18.49 -35.34 -5.44
CA ASP A 329 17.85 -34.35 -6.29
C ASP A 329 18.52 -32.96 -6.19
N ILE A 330 18.31 -32.12 -7.22
CA ILE A 330 18.55 -30.68 -7.18
C ILE A 330 17.23 -30.00 -7.43
N ASN A 331 16.76 -29.19 -6.46
CA ASN A 331 15.53 -28.42 -6.52
C ASN A 331 15.86 -26.93 -6.48
N LEU A 332 15.53 -26.22 -7.55
CA LEU A 332 15.61 -24.76 -7.67
C LEU A 332 14.19 -24.23 -7.81
N GLU A 333 13.69 -23.58 -6.77
CA GLU A 333 12.29 -23.16 -6.69
C GLU A 333 12.20 -21.65 -6.41
N ALA A 334 11.08 -21.05 -6.83
CA ALA A 334 10.79 -19.66 -6.51
C ALA A 334 10.15 -19.53 -5.13
N GLY A 335 10.54 -18.51 -4.37
CA GLY A 335 9.85 -18.07 -3.18
C GLY A 335 8.52 -17.38 -3.53
N LYS A 336 7.50 -17.50 -2.69
CA LYS A 336 6.15 -17.00 -2.96
C LYS A 336 5.85 -15.76 -2.13
N ASN A 337 5.39 -14.70 -2.81
CA ASN A 337 4.80 -13.51 -2.21
C ASN A 337 3.28 -13.52 -2.39
N THR A 338 2.55 -12.99 -1.41
CA THR A 338 1.10 -12.78 -1.54
C THR A 338 0.70 -11.40 -1.03
N VAL A 339 -0.29 -10.81 -1.69
CA VAL A 339 -0.94 -9.57 -1.25
C VAL A 339 -2.45 -9.79 -1.31
N ASP A 340 -3.09 -9.69 -0.15
CA ASP A 340 -4.53 -9.77 0.02
C ASP A 340 -5.07 -8.41 0.43
N VAL A 341 -6.00 -7.86 -0.35
CA VAL A 341 -6.64 -6.57 -0.07
C VAL A 341 -8.13 -6.77 0.02
N ASN A 342 -8.70 -6.45 1.18
CA ASN A 342 -10.14 -6.46 1.41
C ASN A 342 -10.64 -5.05 1.67
N ASN A 343 -11.56 -4.57 0.83
CA ASN A 343 -12.16 -3.26 0.94
C ASN A 343 -13.65 -3.38 1.26
N THR A 344 -14.12 -2.57 2.19
CA THR A 344 -15.53 -2.46 2.52
C THR A 344 -15.95 -0.99 2.48
N TYR A 345 -17.08 -0.72 1.85
CA TYR A 345 -17.65 0.61 1.81
C TYR A 345 -19.14 0.52 2.10
N LYS A 346 -19.61 1.38 2.99
CA LYS A 346 -21.04 1.56 3.25
C LYS A 346 -21.33 3.04 3.42
N SER A 347 -22.26 3.54 2.62
CA SER A 347 -22.80 4.89 2.75
C SER A 347 -24.31 4.83 2.89
N SER A 348 -24.86 5.68 3.72
CA SER A 348 -26.31 5.83 3.87
C SER A 348 -26.66 7.26 4.26
N GLY A 349 -27.78 7.71 3.79
CA GLY A 349 -28.28 9.04 4.15
C GLY A 349 -29.77 9.12 4.00
N TRP A 350 -30.35 10.07 4.68
CA TRP A 350 -31.73 10.49 4.49
C TRP A 350 -31.84 12.00 4.67
N SER A 351 -32.77 12.61 3.97
CA SER A 351 -33.13 14.00 4.18
C SER A 351 -34.66 14.20 3.94
N VAL A 352 -35.21 15.10 4.70
CA VAL A 352 -36.56 15.62 4.50
C VAL A 352 -36.45 17.13 4.48
N GLY A 353 -37.03 17.76 3.48
CA GLY A 353 -36.93 19.19 3.30
C GLY A 353 -38.16 19.83 2.65
N ALA A 354 -38.24 21.13 2.77
CA ALA A 354 -39.19 21.98 2.07
C ALA A 354 -38.44 23.10 1.37
N GLY A 355 -38.79 23.37 0.12
CA GLY A 355 -38.25 24.45 -0.68
C GLY A 355 -39.38 25.42 -1.06
N ILE A 356 -39.06 26.71 -1.10
CA ILE A 356 -39.97 27.76 -1.61
C ILE A 356 -39.26 28.44 -2.76
N SER A 357 -39.84 28.41 -3.94
CA SER A 357 -39.40 29.24 -5.05
C SER A 357 -39.83 30.69 -4.80
N LEU A 358 -38.85 31.60 -4.73
CA LEU A 358 -39.06 33.02 -4.51
C LEU A 358 -39.39 33.77 -5.82
N THR A 359 -39.22 33.11 -6.95
CA THR A 359 -39.52 33.63 -8.29
C THR A 359 -40.53 32.73 -8.94
N GLY A 360 -41.74 33.20 -9.21
CA GLY A 360 -42.70 32.48 -10.03
C GLY A 360 -43.95 31.93 -9.33
N GLY A 361 -44.33 32.40 -8.14
CA GLY A 361 -45.64 32.12 -7.55
C GLY A 361 -45.64 31.31 -6.26
N GLY A 362 -44.49 31.14 -5.60
CA GLY A 362 -44.41 30.67 -4.22
C GLY A 362 -44.87 29.22 -3.99
N LEU A 363 -44.64 28.31 -4.94
CA LEU A 363 -44.95 26.89 -4.75
C LEU A 363 -44.04 26.27 -3.68
N LEU A 364 -44.65 25.66 -2.66
CA LEU A 364 -43.98 24.87 -1.66
C LEU A 364 -43.63 23.49 -2.24
N ASP A 365 -42.35 23.18 -2.34
CA ASP A 365 -41.88 21.86 -2.71
C ASP A 365 -41.46 21.11 -1.45
N ILE A 366 -42.01 19.93 -1.22
CA ILE A 366 -41.67 19.06 -0.11
C ILE A 366 -40.97 17.83 -0.70
N ASN A 367 -39.73 17.59 -0.29
CA ASN A 367 -38.99 16.44 -0.74
C ASN A 367 -38.52 15.58 0.45
N ALA A 368 -38.47 14.28 0.22
CA ALA A 368 -37.87 13.31 1.10
C ALA A 368 -36.99 12.38 0.27
N SER A 369 -35.76 12.14 0.72
CA SER A 369 -34.85 11.25 0.04
C SER A 369 -34.12 10.36 1.04
N GLY A 370 -33.76 9.19 0.58
CA GLY A 370 -32.91 8.26 1.33
C GLY A 370 -32.12 7.38 0.37
N TYR A 371 -30.93 7.01 0.79
CA TYR A 371 -30.08 6.10 0.02
C TYR A 371 -29.29 5.17 0.95
N ILE A 372 -28.96 4.00 0.43
CA ILE A 372 -28.00 3.07 1.04
C ILE A 372 -27.14 2.54 -0.11
N ASP A 373 -25.84 2.68 0.03
CA ASP A 373 -24.85 2.13 -0.87
C ASP A 373 -23.92 1.21 -0.08
N LYS A 374 -23.62 0.04 -0.65
CA LYS A 374 -22.70 -0.94 -0.07
C LYS A 374 -21.85 -1.52 -1.18
N GLN A 375 -20.54 -1.49 -0.98
CA GLN A 375 -19.57 -2.07 -1.89
C GLN A 375 -18.56 -2.88 -1.08
N ASN A 376 -18.22 -4.05 -1.58
CA ASN A 376 -17.15 -4.88 -1.04
C ASN A 376 -16.25 -5.30 -2.20
N GLY A 377 -14.97 -5.24 -1.99
CA GLY A 377 -13.97 -5.68 -2.96
C GLY A 377 -12.92 -6.53 -2.26
N ALA A 378 -12.53 -7.63 -2.88
CA ALA A 378 -11.40 -8.46 -2.46
C ALA A 378 -10.46 -8.64 -3.64
N THR A 379 -9.17 -8.49 -3.40
CA THR A 379 -8.12 -8.72 -4.39
C THR A 379 -7.08 -9.63 -3.77
N HIS A 380 -6.76 -10.70 -4.46
CA HIS A 380 -5.65 -11.59 -4.13
C HIS A 380 -4.61 -11.52 -5.26
N GLN A 381 -3.36 -11.28 -4.90
CA GLN A 381 -2.25 -11.25 -5.84
C GLN A 381 -1.14 -12.18 -5.35
N GLU A 382 -0.61 -12.96 -6.28
CA GLU A 382 0.56 -13.80 -6.04
C GLU A 382 1.73 -13.31 -6.88
N GLY A 383 2.90 -13.27 -6.28
CA GLY A 383 4.16 -12.97 -6.93
C GLY A 383 5.20 -14.01 -6.56
N TYR A 384 6.22 -14.16 -7.38
CA TYR A 384 7.25 -15.16 -7.16
C TYR A 384 8.63 -14.51 -7.23
N ILE A 385 9.50 -14.86 -6.28
CA ILE A 385 10.91 -14.48 -6.26
C ILE A 385 11.70 -15.67 -6.80
N PRO A 386 12.22 -15.60 -8.05
CA PRO A 386 12.94 -16.71 -8.64
C PRO A 386 14.24 -17.00 -7.89
N THR A 387 14.57 -18.28 -7.76
CA THR A 387 15.97 -18.65 -7.48
C THR A 387 16.83 -18.30 -8.70
N LYS A 388 17.88 -17.51 -8.47
CA LYS A 388 18.79 -17.03 -9.51
C LYS A 388 20.17 -17.65 -9.32
N ILE A 389 20.54 -18.49 -10.24
CA ILE A 389 21.85 -19.11 -10.33
C ILE A 389 22.62 -18.44 -11.46
N LYS A 390 23.71 -17.75 -11.14
CA LYS A 390 24.50 -17.04 -12.14
C LYS A 390 25.99 -17.26 -11.96
N ALA A 391 26.67 -17.67 -13.01
CA ALA A 391 28.14 -17.75 -13.00
C ALA A 391 28.74 -17.05 -14.22
N ALA A 392 29.88 -16.37 -13.99
CA ALA A 392 30.59 -15.69 -15.09
C ALA A 392 31.16 -16.67 -16.12
N GLU A 393 31.61 -17.86 -15.69
CA GLU A 393 32.23 -18.85 -16.57
C GLU A 393 31.40 -20.13 -16.71
N LEU A 394 31.09 -20.82 -15.61
CA LEU A 394 30.49 -22.14 -15.64
C LEU A 394 29.47 -22.33 -14.53
N VAL A 395 28.25 -22.75 -14.87
CA VAL A 395 27.30 -23.39 -13.97
C VAL A 395 27.26 -24.87 -14.27
N GLN A 396 27.46 -25.70 -13.26
CA GLN A 396 27.37 -27.14 -13.38
C GLN A 396 26.39 -27.70 -12.34
N LEU A 397 25.32 -28.32 -12.79
CA LEU A 397 24.33 -29.01 -11.98
C LEU A 397 24.50 -30.50 -12.18
N LYS A 398 24.83 -31.25 -11.13
CA LYS A 398 24.96 -32.71 -11.16
C LYS A 398 24.04 -33.33 -10.14
N ALA A 399 22.99 -34.00 -10.58
CA ALA A 399 22.07 -34.75 -9.74
C ALA A 399 22.14 -36.23 -10.08
N LYS A 400 22.23 -37.09 -9.08
CA LYS A 400 22.12 -38.54 -9.32
C LYS A 400 20.71 -39.02 -9.56
N ARG A 401 19.73 -38.18 -9.15
CA ARG A 401 18.30 -38.40 -9.40
C ARG A 401 17.74 -37.28 -10.28
N ASP A 402 16.84 -36.46 -9.73
CA ASP A 402 16.10 -35.50 -10.54
C ASP A 402 16.70 -34.07 -10.39
N THR A 403 16.54 -33.30 -11.47
CA THR A 403 16.82 -31.86 -11.43
C THR A 403 15.53 -31.09 -11.74
N ASN A 404 15.05 -30.32 -10.77
CA ASN A 404 13.84 -29.51 -10.89
C ASN A 404 14.24 -28.03 -10.90
N ILE A 405 13.90 -27.31 -11.97
CA ILE A 405 14.13 -25.87 -12.14
C ILE A 405 12.76 -25.24 -12.34
N ILE A 406 12.13 -24.77 -11.24
CA ILE A 406 10.76 -24.31 -11.22
C ILE A 406 10.72 -22.82 -10.86
N GLY A 407 10.23 -21.99 -11.79
CA GLY A 407 10.18 -20.53 -11.59
C GLY A 407 11.55 -19.92 -11.29
N SER A 408 12.64 -20.50 -11.80
CA SER A 408 14.01 -20.17 -11.45
C SER A 408 14.84 -19.86 -12.69
N THR A 409 15.97 -19.18 -12.50
CA THR A 409 16.87 -18.80 -13.60
C THR A 409 18.26 -19.39 -13.37
N VAL A 410 18.78 -20.08 -14.37
CA VAL A 410 20.16 -20.57 -14.40
C VAL A 410 20.89 -19.94 -15.57
N SER A 411 21.99 -19.22 -15.33
CA SER A 411 22.70 -18.48 -16.37
C SER A 411 24.22 -18.53 -16.18
N GLY A 412 24.95 -18.57 -17.27
CA GLY A 412 26.41 -18.59 -17.29
C GLY A 412 26.94 -18.58 -18.72
N LYS A 413 28.28 -18.35 -18.88
CA LYS A 413 28.90 -18.49 -20.19
C LYS A 413 28.78 -19.93 -20.69
N LYS A 414 28.82 -20.90 -19.77
CA LYS A 414 28.54 -22.31 -20.01
C LYS A 414 27.63 -22.82 -18.91
N VAL A 415 26.57 -23.55 -19.27
CA VAL A 415 25.67 -24.24 -18.34
C VAL A 415 25.66 -25.71 -18.69
N GLU A 416 25.99 -26.53 -17.72
CA GLU A 416 25.97 -27.99 -17.82
C GLU A 416 24.98 -28.56 -16.80
N VAL A 417 24.05 -29.39 -17.27
CA VAL A 417 23.08 -30.10 -16.43
C VAL A 417 23.24 -31.58 -16.69
N ASP A 418 23.66 -32.31 -15.68
CA ASP A 418 23.82 -33.76 -15.70
C ASP A 418 22.85 -34.36 -14.68
N THR A 419 21.84 -35.06 -15.18
CA THR A 419 20.73 -35.56 -14.36
C THR A 419 20.62 -37.07 -14.57
N GLY A 420 20.62 -37.81 -13.47
CA GLY A 420 20.58 -39.28 -13.50
C GLY A 420 19.22 -39.85 -13.82
N ARG A 421 18.13 -39.13 -13.63
CA ARG A 421 16.74 -39.53 -13.96
C ARG A 421 16.04 -38.45 -14.78
N ASP A 422 15.27 -37.60 -14.14
CA ASP A 422 14.37 -36.66 -14.81
C ASP A 422 14.85 -35.24 -14.67
N LEU A 423 14.84 -34.46 -15.75
CA LEU A 423 15.03 -33.03 -15.78
C LEU A 423 13.67 -32.36 -16.01
N HIS A 424 13.22 -31.60 -15.01
CA HIS A 424 11.98 -30.83 -15.08
C HIS A 424 12.30 -29.34 -15.08
N ILE A 425 11.81 -28.62 -16.10
CA ILE A 425 11.97 -27.16 -16.24
C ILE A 425 10.58 -26.55 -16.44
N GLN A 426 10.19 -25.63 -15.55
CA GLN A 426 8.90 -24.98 -15.59
C GLN A 426 9.04 -23.47 -15.35
#